data_dbb4a17c50c7cc2129cb4e0a7393e143
#
_entry.id   dbb4a17c50c7cc2129cb4e0a7393e143
#
_cell.length_a   1.000
_cell.length_b   1.000
_cell.length_c   1.000
_cell.angle_alpha   90.00
_cell.angle_beta   90.00
_cell.angle_gamma   90.00
#
_symmetry.space_group_name_H-M   'P 1'
#
loop_
_entity.id
_entity.type
_entity.pdbx_description
1 polymer ?
#
loop_
_entity_poly.entity_id
_entity_poly.type
_entity_poly.pdbx_seq_one_letter_code
_entity_poly.pdbx_strand_id
1 'polypeptide(L)'
;MNAVDFEVHAGELRSVIGPNGAGKSTFFKLIAGELPPSSGRVVFDGRDVTGLPQFARSQRGIAKSYQVTTIFPHLTVWENVRVAAQCRQSVMNCWARADRLPSLADETREILRAVELDGKADLLATHLGHGLQRHLEVAIALACRPRLLLLDEPTAGMSPEETERTIALIRRIATGRTVIVVEHKMKVVMTISDRITVLHQGAVLAEGTPEQIRTDDRVQEVYLGRRARSRSAAAPV
;
A
#
# COMPACT_ATOMS: atom_id res chain seq x y z
N MET A 1 0.81 19.65 0.43
CA MET A 1 -0.09 19.19 1.51
C MET A 1 -0.39 20.38 2.36
N ASN A 2 -1.66 20.62 2.68
CA ASN A 2 -2.11 21.79 3.41
C ASN A 2 -2.69 21.35 4.75
N ALA A 3 -1.85 21.35 5.83
CA ALA A 3 -2.25 21.01 7.18
C ALA A 3 -3.12 19.73 7.24
N VAL A 4 -2.52 18.58 6.94
CA VAL A 4 -3.21 17.27 6.99
C VAL A 4 -2.98 16.67 8.36
N ASP A 5 -4.05 16.57 9.15
CA ASP A 5 -4.11 15.71 10.33
C ASP A 5 -4.68 14.36 9.91
N PHE A 6 -3.95 13.29 10.22
CA PHE A 6 -4.29 11.94 9.79
C PHE A 6 -3.85 10.93 10.84
N GLU A 7 -4.76 10.07 11.25
CA GLU A 7 -4.50 9.02 12.22
C GLU A 7 -5.02 7.67 11.72
N VAL A 8 -4.22 6.61 11.91
CA VAL A 8 -4.58 5.22 11.60
C VAL A 8 -4.30 4.36 12.81
N HIS A 9 -5.28 3.54 13.18
CA HIS A 9 -5.16 2.64 14.30
C HIS A 9 -4.45 1.34 13.93
N ALA A 10 -3.81 0.71 14.92
CA ALA A 10 -3.14 -0.57 14.71
C ALA A 10 -4.15 -1.64 14.24
N GLY A 11 -3.79 -2.37 13.18
CA GLY A 11 -4.65 -3.40 12.57
C GLY A 11 -5.71 -2.87 11.62
N GLU A 12 -5.78 -1.56 11.38
CA GLU A 12 -6.75 -0.94 10.47
C GLU A 12 -6.30 -1.03 9.01
N LEU A 13 -7.23 -1.33 8.11
CA LEU A 13 -7.06 -1.17 6.67
C LEU A 13 -7.71 0.16 6.23
N ARG A 14 -6.87 1.17 6.01
CA ARG A 14 -7.28 2.52 5.61
C ARG A 14 -7.04 2.74 4.13
N SER A 15 -8.06 3.12 3.37
CA SER A 15 -7.86 3.63 2.02
C SER A 15 -7.78 5.14 1.98
N VAL A 16 -6.86 5.65 1.15
CA VAL A 16 -6.72 7.08 0.84
C VAL A 16 -7.08 7.29 -0.61
N ILE A 17 -8.14 8.07 -0.84
CA ILE A 17 -8.68 8.34 -2.16
C ILE A 17 -8.70 9.85 -2.44
N GLY A 18 -8.96 10.22 -3.68
CA GLY A 18 -9.06 11.61 -4.11
C GLY A 18 -8.82 11.75 -5.62
N PRO A 19 -9.22 12.85 -6.23
CA PRO A 19 -8.97 13.09 -7.64
C PRO A 19 -7.46 13.20 -7.95
N ASN A 20 -7.13 13.24 -9.24
CA ASN A 20 -5.77 13.49 -9.67
C ASN A 20 -5.30 14.86 -9.15
N GLY A 21 -4.07 14.94 -8.66
CA GLY A 21 -3.55 16.17 -8.04
C GLY A 21 -4.00 16.42 -6.60
N ALA A 22 -4.84 15.56 -5.98
CA ALA A 22 -5.28 15.74 -4.59
C ALA A 22 -4.16 15.64 -3.55
N GLY A 23 -2.96 15.14 -3.92
CA GLY A 23 -1.81 15.02 -3.02
C GLY A 23 -1.54 13.61 -2.50
N LYS A 24 -2.26 12.57 -2.97
CA LYS A 24 -2.12 11.17 -2.51
C LYS A 24 -0.69 10.66 -2.55
N SER A 25 -0.01 10.79 -3.70
CA SER A 25 1.38 10.32 -3.85
C SER A 25 2.36 11.11 -2.97
N THR A 26 2.13 12.43 -2.79
CA THR A 26 2.90 13.26 -1.86
C THR A 26 2.70 12.79 -0.42
N PHE A 27 1.46 12.52 -0.03
CA PHE A 27 1.10 11.99 1.28
C PHE A 27 1.83 10.67 1.57
N PHE A 28 1.83 9.73 0.61
CA PHE A 28 2.55 8.46 0.74
C PHE A 28 4.06 8.65 0.87
N LYS A 29 4.64 9.56 0.07
CA LYS A 29 6.07 9.89 0.14
C LYS A 29 6.47 10.49 1.50
N LEU A 30 5.60 11.30 2.10
CA LEU A 30 5.80 11.85 3.44
C LEU A 30 5.79 10.75 4.52
N ILE A 31 4.83 9.82 4.48
CA ILE A 31 4.77 8.70 5.43
C ILE A 31 5.96 7.74 5.23
N ALA A 32 6.31 7.43 3.99
CA ALA A 32 7.42 6.54 3.67
C ALA A 32 8.81 7.13 3.98
N GLY A 33 8.92 8.46 4.14
CA GLY A 33 10.20 9.14 4.36
C GLY A 33 10.99 9.40 3.08
N GLU A 34 10.33 9.40 1.93
CA GLU A 34 10.90 9.78 0.64
C GLU A 34 10.98 11.29 0.48
N LEU A 35 10.07 12.02 1.16
CA LEU A 35 10.05 13.48 1.22
C LEU A 35 9.96 13.91 2.68
N PRO A 36 10.73 14.93 3.11
CA PRO A 36 10.52 15.57 4.40
C PRO A 36 9.30 16.49 4.34
N PRO A 37 8.48 16.59 5.39
CA PRO A 37 7.43 17.59 5.47
C PRO A 37 8.05 19.00 5.67
N SER A 38 7.41 20.03 5.09
CA SER A 38 7.82 21.43 5.28
C SER A 38 7.53 21.92 6.71
N SER A 39 6.51 21.33 7.36
CA SER A 39 6.12 21.60 8.75
C SER A 39 5.29 20.40 9.26
N GLY A 40 5.08 20.36 10.58
CA GLY A 40 4.39 19.24 11.21
C GLY A 40 5.29 18.04 11.48
N ARG A 41 4.71 16.91 11.83
CA ARG A 41 5.44 15.71 12.23
C ARG A 41 4.74 14.44 11.78
N VAL A 42 5.52 13.38 11.61
CA VAL A 42 5.06 12.02 11.40
C VAL A 42 5.40 11.20 12.62
N VAL A 43 4.39 10.68 13.29
CA VAL A 43 4.55 9.83 14.47
C VAL A 43 4.16 8.40 14.09
N PHE A 44 5.01 7.45 14.38
CA PHE A 44 4.77 6.03 14.16
C PHE A 44 5.05 5.26 15.45
N ASP A 45 4.06 4.54 15.94
CA ASP A 45 4.16 3.74 17.18
C ASP A 45 4.66 4.58 18.35
N GLY A 46 4.07 5.77 18.53
CA GLY A 46 4.41 6.73 19.59
C GLY A 46 5.77 7.43 19.43
N ARG A 47 6.50 7.18 18.35
CA ARG A 47 7.82 7.77 18.10
C ARG A 47 7.80 8.73 16.92
N ASP A 48 8.44 9.87 17.08
CA ASP A 48 8.66 10.79 15.97
C ASP A 48 9.64 10.20 14.96
N VAL A 49 9.19 10.07 13.71
CA VAL A 49 9.97 9.56 12.58
C VAL A 49 10.16 10.60 11.49
N THR A 50 9.81 11.86 11.74
CA THR A 50 9.77 12.95 10.76
C THR A 50 11.09 13.13 10.01
N GLY A 51 12.22 13.21 10.74
CA GLY A 51 13.55 13.40 10.16
C GLY A 51 14.22 12.11 9.66
N LEU A 52 13.56 10.96 9.76
CA LEU A 52 14.15 9.69 9.38
C LEU A 52 14.01 9.43 7.89
N PRO A 53 15.11 9.04 7.21
CA PRO A 53 15.04 8.62 5.82
C PRO A 53 14.32 7.27 5.69
N GLN A 54 13.89 6.96 4.48
CA GLN A 54 13.09 5.78 4.16
C GLN A 54 13.65 4.47 4.72
N PHE A 55 14.96 4.21 4.57
CA PHE A 55 15.56 2.98 5.08
C PHE A 55 15.44 2.83 6.60
N ALA A 56 15.59 3.95 7.34
CA ALA A 56 15.45 3.96 8.78
C ALA A 56 13.99 3.75 9.22
N ARG A 57 13.01 4.25 8.45
CA ARG A 57 11.58 3.96 8.67
C ARG A 57 11.25 2.50 8.35
N SER A 58 11.85 1.93 7.30
CA SER A 58 11.70 0.51 6.97
C SER A 58 12.19 -0.39 8.12
N GLN A 59 13.35 -0.08 8.71
CA GLN A 59 13.86 -0.79 9.89
C GLN A 59 12.94 -0.67 11.11
N ARG A 60 12.11 0.38 11.18
CA ARG A 60 11.09 0.55 12.23
C ARG A 60 9.77 -0.14 11.94
N GLY A 61 9.63 -0.73 10.76
CA GLY A 61 8.44 -1.48 10.36
C GLY A 61 7.46 -0.72 9.48
N ILE A 62 7.89 0.31 8.76
CA ILE A 62 7.10 0.97 7.70
C ILE A 62 7.63 0.48 6.35
N ALA A 63 6.88 -0.34 5.62
CA ALA A 63 7.24 -0.75 4.27
C ALA A 63 6.26 -0.19 3.24
N LYS A 64 6.77 0.09 2.03
CA LYS A 64 5.97 0.57 0.91
C LYS A 64 6.18 -0.34 -0.30
N SER A 65 5.09 -0.73 -0.97
CA SER A 65 5.15 -1.23 -2.34
C SER A 65 5.21 -0.04 -3.31
N TYR A 66 6.03 -0.14 -4.34
CA TYR A 66 6.23 0.96 -5.28
C TYR A 66 5.34 0.81 -6.50
N GLN A 67 4.93 1.94 -7.09
CA GLN A 67 4.16 2.00 -8.33
C GLN A 67 4.99 1.58 -9.56
N VAL A 68 6.31 1.80 -9.51
CA VAL A 68 7.27 1.32 -10.52
C VAL A 68 7.85 0.00 -10.05
N THR A 69 7.81 -1.01 -10.91
CA THR A 69 8.28 -2.37 -10.64
C THR A 69 9.69 -2.38 -10.06
N THR A 70 9.78 -2.61 -8.74
CA THR A 70 11.05 -2.65 -7.99
C THR A 70 11.57 -4.08 -7.80
N ILE A 71 11.10 -5.00 -8.65
CA ILE A 71 11.57 -6.38 -8.68
C ILE A 71 12.96 -6.44 -9.35
N PHE A 72 13.75 -7.39 -8.93
CA PHE A 72 14.98 -7.76 -9.64
C PHE A 72 14.61 -8.70 -10.81
N PRO A 73 14.56 -8.22 -12.06
CA PRO A 73 13.94 -8.96 -13.16
C PRO A 73 14.63 -10.26 -13.51
N HIS A 74 15.95 -10.30 -13.30
CA HIS A 74 16.81 -11.46 -13.61
C HIS A 74 17.03 -12.41 -12.42
N LEU A 75 16.39 -12.14 -11.30
CA LEU A 75 16.33 -13.05 -10.17
C LEU A 75 15.01 -13.84 -10.21
N THR A 76 15.01 -15.03 -9.63
CA THR A 76 13.80 -15.81 -9.43
C THR A 76 12.86 -15.10 -8.46
N VAL A 77 11.60 -15.51 -8.44
CA VAL A 77 10.59 -15.06 -7.47
C VAL A 77 11.08 -15.31 -6.04
N TRP A 78 11.64 -16.49 -5.79
CA TRP A 78 12.26 -16.84 -4.51
C TRP A 78 13.38 -15.90 -4.10
N GLU A 79 14.33 -15.66 -5.02
CA GLU A 79 15.49 -14.80 -4.74
C GLU A 79 15.09 -13.37 -4.45
N ASN A 80 14.11 -12.83 -5.16
CA ASN A 80 13.59 -11.49 -4.92
C ASN A 80 13.12 -11.32 -3.46
N VAL A 81 12.30 -12.24 -2.96
CA VAL A 81 11.77 -12.19 -1.60
C VAL A 81 12.87 -12.45 -0.57
N ARG A 82 13.76 -13.41 -0.84
CA ARG A 82 14.88 -13.74 0.03
C ARG A 82 15.83 -12.56 0.23
N VAL A 83 16.19 -11.85 -0.84
CA VAL A 83 17.06 -10.66 -0.75
C VAL A 83 16.42 -9.59 0.14
N ALA A 84 15.12 -9.35 0.00
CA ALA A 84 14.41 -8.40 0.86
C ALA A 84 14.39 -8.84 2.34
N ALA A 85 14.18 -10.11 2.61
CA ALA A 85 14.22 -10.65 3.96
C ALA A 85 15.62 -10.56 4.61
N GLN A 86 16.69 -10.67 3.81
CA GLN A 86 18.07 -10.51 4.30
C GLN A 86 18.38 -9.09 4.79
N CYS A 87 17.76 -8.06 4.20
CA CYS A 87 18.01 -6.66 4.59
C CYS A 87 17.69 -6.36 6.07
N ARG A 88 16.94 -7.22 6.76
CA ARG A 88 16.67 -7.12 8.20
C ARG A 88 17.76 -7.69 9.07
N GLN A 89 18.54 -8.60 8.54
CA GLN A 89 19.64 -9.19 9.29
C GLN A 89 20.82 -8.22 9.33
N SER A 90 21.45 -8.08 10.49
CA SER A 90 22.58 -7.16 10.67
C SER A 90 23.65 -7.39 9.59
N VAL A 91 24.15 -6.30 9.01
CA VAL A 91 25.23 -6.25 8.01
C VAL A 91 26.51 -6.98 8.50
N MET A 92 26.62 -7.25 9.82
CA MET A 92 27.74 -7.96 10.44
C MET A 92 27.83 -9.45 10.06
N ASN A 93 26.79 -10.03 9.43
CA ASN A 93 26.77 -11.44 9.04
C ASN A 93 27.04 -11.66 7.53
N CYS A 94 27.77 -10.76 6.87
CA CYS A 94 28.11 -10.85 5.46
C CYS A 94 28.94 -12.10 5.08
N TRP A 95 29.50 -12.81 6.06
CA TRP A 95 30.23 -14.07 5.87
C TRP A 95 29.33 -15.33 5.97
N ALA A 96 28.12 -15.21 6.49
CA ALA A 96 27.20 -16.34 6.51
C ALA A 96 26.60 -16.54 5.11
N ARG A 97 26.85 -17.71 4.49
CA ARG A 97 26.19 -18.09 3.24
C ARG A 97 24.68 -18.09 3.45
N ALA A 98 23.97 -17.29 2.65
CA ALA A 98 22.52 -17.09 2.72
C ALA A 98 21.72 -18.42 2.66
N ASP A 99 22.28 -19.44 2.01
CA ASP A 99 21.69 -20.78 1.87
C ASP A 99 21.66 -21.58 3.18
N ARG A 100 22.37 -21.14 4.23
CA ARG A 100 22.52 -21.83 5.51
C ARG A 100 21.67 -21.27 6.63
N LEU A 101 20.71 -20.38 6.32
CA LEU A 101 19.76 -19.84 7.31
C LEU A 101 18.39 -20.50 7.13
N PRO A 102 18.11 -21.66 7.78
CA PRO A 102 16.85 -22.38 7.61
C PRO A 102 15.63 -21.49 7.88
N SER A 103 15.71 -20.63 8.91
CA SER A 103 14.64 -19.70 9.28
C SER A 103 14.28 -18.71 8.17
N LEU A 104 15.26 -18.28 7.36
CA LEU A 104 15.03 -17.34 6.24
C LEU A 104 14.34 -18.05 5.06
N ALA A 105 14.71 -19.31 4.81
CA ALA A 105 14.08 -20.11 3.77
C ALA A 105 12.60 -20.40 4.09
N ASP A 106 12.31 -20.75 5.35
CA ASP A 106 10.93 -21.01 5.78
C ASP A 106 10.09 -19.72 5.73
N GLU A 107 10.63 -18.62 6.21
CA GLU A 107 9.96 -17.31 6.10
C GLU A 107 9.66 -16.92 4.64
N THR A 108 10.64 -17.08 3.74
CA THR A 108 10.45 -16.80 2.32
C THR A 108 9.31 -17.66 1.74
N ARG A 109 9.25 -18.94 2.10
CA ARG A 109 8.20 -19.86 1.66
C ARG A 109 6.82 -19.44 2.19
N GLU A 110 6.74 -19.04 3.45
CA GLU A 110 5.49 -18.55 4.05
C GLU A 110 4.99 -17.28 3.35
N ILE A 111 5.89 -16.32 3.07
CA ILE A 111 5.54 -15.10 2.34
C ILE A 111 5.04 -15.44 0.92
N LEU A 112 5.73 -16.31 0.19
CA LEU A 112 5.33 -16.71 -1.15
C LEU A 112 3.95 -17.40 -1.16
N ARG A 113 3.64 -18.24 -0.18
CA ARG A 113 2.30 -18.81 0.00
C ARG A 113 1.26 -17.73 0.30
N ALA A 114 1.59 -16.77 1.17
CA ALA A 114 0.68 -15.67 1.50
C ALA A 114 0.29 -14.82 0.29
N VAL A 115 1.17 -14.71 -0.71
CA VAL A 115 0.93 -13.95 -1.95
C VAL A 115 0.61 -14.82 -3.17
N GLU A 116 0.40 -16.14 -2.99
CA GLU A 116 0.06 -17.11 -4.05
C GLU A 116 1.14 -17.25 -5.15
N LEU A 117 2.40 -17.18 -4.75
CA LEU A 117 3.55 -17.31 -5.64
C LEU A 117 4.44 -18.53 -5.33
N ASP A 118 4.08 -19.38 -4.36
CA ASP A 118 4.86 -20.56 -3.97
C ASP A 118 5.07 -21.54 -5.13
N GLY A 119 4.04 -21.80 -5.95
CA GLY A 119 4.14 -22.64 -7.16
C GLY A 119 4.95 -22.01 -8.31
N LYS A 120 5.48 -20.80 -8.15
CA LYS A 120 6.25 -20.05 -9.14
C LYS A 120 7.62 -19.59 -8.61
N ALA A 121 8.06 -20.13 -7.49
CA ALA A 121 9.26 -19.72 -6.77
C ALA A 121 10.52 -19.70 -7.64
N ASP A 122 10.68 -20.70 -8.52
CA ASP A 122 11.84 -20.87 -9.38
C ASP A 122 11.77 -20.10 -10.71
N LEU A 123 10.62 -19.48 -11.03
CA LEU A 123 10.48 -18.68 -12.23
C LEU A 123 11.25 -17.34 -12.09
N LEU A 124 11.85 -16.88 -13.18
CA LEU A 124 12.38 -15.52 -13.24
C LEU A 124 11.24 -14.51 -13.10
N ALA A 125 11.47 -13.43 -12.37
CA ALA A 125 10.46 -12.40 -12.14
C ALA A 125 9.92 -11.76 -13.43
N THR A 126 10.72 -11.70 -14.50
CA THR A 126 10.30 -11.25 -15.83
C THR A 126 9.24 -12.14 -16.47
N HIS A 127 9.18 -13.42 -16.11
CA HIS A 127 8.21 -14.37 -16.68
C HIS A 127 6.86 -14.34 -16.00
N LEU A 128 6.71 -13.54 -14.95
CA LEU A 128 5.41 -13.31 -14.32
C LEU A 128 4.57 -12.33 -15.15
N GLY A 129 3.28 -12.62 -15.28
CA GLY A 129 2.30 -11.64 -15.76
C GLY A 129 2.20 -10.44 -14.80
N HIS A 130 1.72 -9.30 -15.31
CA HIS A 130 1.69 -8.02 -14.58
C HIS A 130 1.04 -8.12 -13.19
N GLY A 131 -0.11 -8.79 -13.06
CA GLY A 131 -0.78 -8.97 -11.76
C GLY A 131 0.10 -9.75 -10.76
N LEU A 132 0.81 -10.80 -11.20
CA LEU A 132 1.69 -11.59 -10.34
C LEU A 132 2.99 -10.83 -10.00
N GLN A 133 3.47 -9.95 -10.87
CA GLN A 133 4.58 -9.05 -10.54
C GLN A 133 4.19 -8.11 -9.38
N ARG A 134 2.95 -7.60 -9.37
CA ARG A 134 2.42 -6.82 -8.23
C ARG A 134 2.32 -7.64 -6.95
N HIS A 135 1.93 -8.92 -7.04
CA HIS A 135 1.97 -9.81 -5.87
C HIS A 135 3.41 -10.00 -5.36
N LEU A 136 4.40 -10.09 -6.26
CA LEU A 136 5.82 -10.17 -5.88
C LEU A 136 6.31 -8.89 -5.20
N GLU A 137 5.90 -7.71 -5.65
CA GLU A 137 6.21 -6.43 -4.99
C GLU A 137 5.65 -6.40 -3.55
N VAL A 138 4.42 -6.88 -3.36
CA VAL A 138 3.82 -7.02 -2.04
C VAL A 138 4.63 -8.02 -1.19
N ALA A 139 5.07 -9.15 -1.77
CA ALA A 139 5.90 -10.13 -1.08
C ALA A 139 7.24 -9.53 -0.61
N ILE A 140 7.91 -8.73 -1.46
CA ILE A 140 9.13 -8.00 -1.11
C ILE A 140 8.89 -7.05 0.07
N ALA A 141 7.80 -6.30 0.05
CA ALA A 141 7.43 -5.42 1.15
C ALA A 141 7.13 -6.20 2.44
N LEU A 142 6.44 -7.34 2.35
CA LEU A 142 6.14 -8.23 3.49
C LEU A 142 7.39 -8.85 4.09
N ALA A 143 8.42 -9.11 3.28
CA ALA A 143 9.69 -9.65 3.74
C ALA A 143 10.41 -8.72 4.73
N CYS A 144 10.09 -7.42 4.73
CA CYS A 144 10.55 -6.46 5.73
C CYS A 144 9.82 -6.60 7.08
N ARG A 145 8.86 -7.52 7.23
CA ARG A 145 7.97 -7.70 8.41
C ARG A 145 7.35 -6.37 8.87
N PRO A 146 6.63 -5.66 7.99
CA PRO A 146 6.11 -4.35 8.34
C PRO A 146 4.98 -4.46 9.37
N ARG A 147 4.93 -3.48 10.28
CA ARG A 147 3.76 -3.18 11.10
C ARG A 147 2.79 -2.24 10.37
N LEU A 148 3.34 -1.38 9.52
CA LEU A 148 2.59 -0.53 8.59
C LEU A 148 3.02 -0.82 7.16
N LEU A 149 2.08 -1.30 6.34
CA LEU A 149 2.28 -1.56 4.92
C LEU A 149 1.57 -0.48 4.09
N LEU A 150 2.30 0.17 3.21
CA LEU A 150 1.80 1.17 2.28
C LEU A 150 1.69 0.57 0.88
N LEU A 151 0.48 0.51 0.32
CA LEU A 151 0.20 -0.02 -1.01
C LEU A 151 -0.24 1.11 -1.95
N ASP A 152 0.54 1.37 -2.98
CA ASP A 152 0.30 2.46 -3.95
C ASP A 152 -0.30 1.89 -5.24
N GLU A 153 -1.61 2.11 -5.44
CA GLU A 153 -2.41 1.63 -6.57
C GLU A 153 -2.20 0.13 -6.90
N PRO A 154 -2.40 -0.77 -5.92
CA PRO A 154 -2.06 -2.19 -6.09
C PRO A 154 -2.86 -2.89 -7.19
N THR A 155 -4.00 -2.33 -7.65
CA THR A 155 -4.83 -2.92 -8.72
C THR A 155 -4.73 -2.18 -10.05
N ALA A 156 -3.76 -1.26 -10.21
CA ALA A 156 -3.60 -0.50 -11.46
C ALA A 156 -3.25 -1.42 -12.63
N GLY A 157 -3.91 -1.23 -13.77
CA GLY A 157 -3.65 -2.00 -15.00
C GLY A 157 -4.13 -3.45 -15.01
N MET A 158 -4.81 -3.90 -13.95
CA MET A 158 -5.27 -5.29 -13.81
C MET A 158 -6.63 -5.53 -14.48
N SER A 159 -6.83 -6.75 -15.00
CA SER A 159 -8.14 -7.27 -15.41
C SER A 159 -9.10 -7.35 -14.21
N PRO A 160 -10.42 -7.50 -14.44
CA PRO A 160 -11.37 -7.70 -13.35
C PRO A 160 -11.02 -8.92 -12.46
N GLU A 161 -10.61 -10.03 -13.07
CA GLU A 161 -10.26 -11.27 -12.35
C GLU A 161 -9.00 -11.10 -11.51
N GLU A 162 -7.97 -10.44 -12.05
CA GLU A 162 -6.76 -10.11 -11.31
C GLU A 162 -7.05 -9.15 -10.16
N THR A 163 -7.95 -8.17 -10.38
CA THR A 163 -8.40 -7.23 -9.35
C THR A 163 -9.05 -7.96 -8.18
N GLU A 164 -9.96 -8.91 -8.42
CA GLU A 164 -10.61 -9.68 -7.35
C GLU A 164 -9.61 -10.55 -6.57
N ARG A 165 -8.64 -11.17 -7.25
CA ARG A 165 -7.54 -11.91 -6.58
C ARG A 165 -6.70 -10.99 -5.71
N THR A 166 -6.37 -9.80 -6.20
CA THR A 166 -5.59 -8.81 -5.44
C THR A 166 -6.37 -8.26 -4.25
N ILE A 167 -7.69 -8.07 -4.37
CA ILE A 167 -8.57 -7.73 -3.24
C ILE A 167 -8.48 -8.81 -2.15
N ALA A 168 -8.61 -10.08 -2.54
CA ALA A 168 -8.51 -11.20 -1.59
C ALA A 168 -7.13 -11.26 -0.93
N LEU A 169 -6.07 -11.02 -1.70
CA LEU A 169 -4.70 -10.93 -1.18
C LEU A 169 -4.58 -9.80 -0.15
N ILE A 170 -5.01 -8.57 -0.47
CA ILE A 170 -4.91 -7.41 0.43
C ILE A 170 -5.63 -7.68 1.74
N ARG A 171 -6.84 -8.23 1.71
CA ARG A 171 -7.59 -8.61 2.92
C ARG A 171 -6.84 -9.63 3.78
N ARG A 172 -6.26 -10.65 3.15
CA ARG A 172 -5.49 -11.69 3.85
C ARG A 172 -4.26 -11.11 4.53
N ILE A 173 -3.46 -10.30 3.83
CA ILE A 173 -2.25 -9.71 4.39
C ILE A 173 -2.52 -8.59 5.41
N ALA A 174 -3.70 -7.97 5.39
CA ALA A 174 -4.11 -6.97 6.36
C ALA A 174 -4.46 -7.60 7.73
N THR A 175 -4.77 -8.89 7.79
CA THR A 175 -5.06 -9.56 9.06
C THR A 175 -3.85 -9.44 10.02
N GLY A 176 -4.08 -8.77 11.16
CA GLY A 176 -3.05 -8.50 12.16
C GLY A 176 -1.99 -7.47 11.78
N ARG A 177 -2.25 -6.66 10.74
CA ARG A 177 -1.30 -5.66 10.23
C ARG A 177 -2.03 -4.37 9.85
N THR A 178 -1.41 -3.22 10.10
CA THR A 178 -1.92 -1.94 9.62
C THR A 178 -1.57 -1.77 8.15
N VAL A 179 -2.55 -1.44 7.32
CA VAL A 179 -2.36 -1.24 5.88
C VAL A 179 -2.97 0.08 5.45
N ILE A 180 -2.21 0.90 4.72
CA ILE A 180 -2.74 2.07 4.04
C ILE A 180 -2.66 1.82 2.54
N VAL A 181 -3.78 1.98 1.85
CA VAL A 181 -3.89 1.76 0.40
C VAL A 181 -4.25 3.07 -0.28
N VAL A 182 -3.48 3.51 -1.27
CA VAL A 182 -3.94 4.53 -2.23
C VAL A 182 -4.59 3.80 -3.39
N GLU A 183 -5.82 4.13 -3.70
CA GLU A 183 -6.57 3.56 -4.81
C GLU A 183 -7.52 4.59 -5.43
N HIS A 184 -7.84 4.37 -6.70
CA HIS A 184 -8.79 5.20 -7.43
C HIS A 184 -10.04 4.42 -7.88
N LYS A 185 -9.99 3.07 -7.85
CA LYS A 185 -11.13 2.21 -8.17
C LYS A 185 -12.07 2.13 -6.97
N MET A 186 -13.17 2.88 -7.01
CA MET A 186 -14.15 2.96 -5.90
C MET A 186 -14.63 1.59 -5.44
N LYS A 187 -14.89 0.64 -6.38
CA LYS A 187 -15.30 -0.73 -6.04
C LYS A 187 -14.28 -1.41 -5.13
N VAL A 188 -12.98 -1.29 -5.42
CA VAL A 188 -11.90 -1.86 -4.60
C VAL A 188 -11.92 -1.25 -3.22
N VAL A 189 -11.89 0.08 -3.15
CA VAL A 189 -11.86 0.86 -1.90
C VAL A 189 -13.04 0.48 -0.98
N MET A 190 -14.27 0.49 -1.51
CA MET A 190 -15.47 0.14 -0.74
C MET A 190 -15.47 -1.32 -0.27
N THR A 191 -14.74 -2.19 -0.98
CA THR A 191 -14.68 -3.61 -0.65
C THR A 191 -13.68 -3.91 0.45
N ILE A 192 -12.49 -3.25 0.45
CA ILE A 192 -11.39 -3.66 1.34
C ILE A 192 -11.31 -2.83 2.63
N SER A 193 -11.80 -1.58 2.65
CA SER A 193 -11.46 -0.62 3.70
C SER A 193 -12.32 -0.76 4.95
N ASP A 194 -11.67 -0.65 6.11
CA ASP A 194 -12.36 -0.39 7.37
C ASP A 194 -12.78 1.09 7.43
N ARG A 195 -11.88 1.98 7.01
CA ARG A 195 -12.14 3.42 6.90
C ARG A 195 -11.48 3.99 5.65
N ILE A 196 -12.03 5.12 5.20
CA ILE A 196 -11.57 5.83 4.00
C ILE A 196 -11.28 7.27 4.36
N THR A 197 -10.14 7.79 3.89
CA THR A 197 -9.79 9.21 3.92
C THR A 197 -9.83 9.75 2.51
N VAL A 198 -10.59 10.81 2.31
CA VAL A 198 -10.71 11.52 1.02
C VAL A 198 -9.82 12.75 1.04
N LEU A 199 -8.83 12.79 0.16
CA LEU A 199 -7.99 13.97 -0.06
C LEU A 199 -8.51 14.81 -1.22
N HIS A 200 -8.52 16.13 -1.03
CA HIS A 200 -8.84 17.10 -2.07
C HIS A 200 -7.95 18.34 -1.92
N GLN A 201 -7.28 18.75 -3.00
CA GLN A 201 -6.40 19.93 -3.03
C GLN A 201 -5.36 19.97 -1.89
N GLY A 202 -4.84 18.81 -1.50
CA GLY A 202 -3.81 18.67 -0.48
C GLY A 202 -4.31 18.71 0.97
N ALA A 203 -5.62 18.67 1.20
CA ALA A 203 -6.25 18.62 2.53
C ALA A 203 -7.17 17.40 2.65
N VAL A 204 -7.52 17.02 3.89
CA VAL A 204 -8.54 16.01 4.15
C VAL A 204 -9.92 16.65 3.94
N LEU A 205 -10.69 16.10 3.01
CA LEU A 205 -12.06 16.51 2.72
C LEU A 205 -13.06 15.79 3.63
N ALA A 206 -12.90 14.48 3.79
CA ALA A 206 -13.78 13.63 4.59
C ALA A 206 -13.03 12.39 5.07
N GLU A 207 -13.47 11.85 6.21
CA GLU A 207 -13.05 10.56 6.75
C GLU A 207 -14.24 9.81 7.30
N GLY A 208 -14.29 8.49 7.10
CA GLY A 208 -15.37 7.67 7.60
C GLY A 208 -15.33 6.22 7.14
N THR A 209 -16.36 5.47 7.49
CA THR A 209 -16.59 4.13 6.94
C THR A 209 -16.96 4.21 5.45
N PRO A 210 -16.87 3.09 4.70
CA PRO A 210 -17.31 3.07 3.30
C PRO A 210 -18.73 3.63 3.10
N GLU A 211 -19.67 3.29 3.98
CA GLU A 211 -21.05 3.81 3.93
C GLU A 211 -21.12 5.33 4.11
N GLN A 212 -20.41 5.87 5.09
CA GLN A 212 -20.36 7.32 5.35
C GLN A 212 -19.80 8.08 4.17
N ILE A 213 -18.68 7.58 3.59
CA ILE A 213 -18.03 8.21 2.43
C ILE A 213 -18.93 8.13 1.18
N ARG A 214 -19.67 7.04 1.00
CA ARG A 214 -20.59 6.86 -0.13
C ARG A 214 -21.72 7.87 -0.12
N THR A 215 -22.18 8.29 1.05
CA THR A 215 -23.32 9.21 1.25
C THR A 215 -22.90 10.65 1.51
N ASP A 216 -21.61 10.96 1.62
CA ASP A 216 -21.12 12.34 1.83
C ASP A 216 -21.26 13.17 0.56
N ASP A 217 -22.11 14.20 0.61
CA ASP A 217 -22.37 15.09 -0.52
C ASP A 217 -21.11 15.79 -1.06
N ARG A 218 -20.17 16.14 -0.18
CA ARG A 218 -18.90 16.80 -0.57
C ARG A 218 -18.04 15.85 -1.39
N VAL A 219 -18.01 14.57 -1.01
CA VAL A 219 -17.28 13.51 -1.72
C VAL A 219 -17.93 13.28 -3.09
N GLN A 220 -19.27 13.17 -3.13
CA GLN A 220 -20.00 13.03 -4.39
C GLN A 220 -19.76 14.20 -5.32
N GLU A 221 -19.74 15.42 -4.84
CA GLU A 221 -19.48 16.63 -5.64
C GLU A 221 -18.08 16.61 -6.27
N VAL A 222 -17.07 16.19 -5.51
CA VAL A 222 -15.67 16.08 -5.98
C VAL A 222 -15.48 15.00 -7.04
N TYR A 223 -16.16 13.85 -6.90
CA TYR A 223 -16.00 12.71 -7.82
C TYR A 223 -16.95 12.75 -9.01
N LEU A 224 -18.19 13.21 -8.84
CA LEU A 224 -19.21 13.24 -9.88
C LEU A 224 -19.24 14.57 -10.65
N GLY A 225 -18.58 15.60 -10.10
CA GLY A 225 -18.62 16.95 -10.63
C GLY A 225 -20.04 17.55 -10.55
N ARG A 226 -20.19 18.84 -10.91
CA ARG A 226 -21.46 19.57 -10.89
C ARG A 226 -22.63 18.98 -11.72
N ARG A 227 -22.42 17.84 -12.40
CA ARG A 227 -23.45 17.22 -13.28
C ARG A 227 -24.64 16.61 -12.52
N ALA A 228 -24.54 16.34 -11.23
CA ALA A 228 -25.66 15.77 -10.46
C ALA A 228 -26.73 16.83 -10.10
N ARG A 229 -26.34 18.07 -9.85
CA ARG A 229 -27.31 19.14 -9.46
C ARG A 229 -28.19 19.64 -10.62
N SER A 230 -27.78 19.50 -11.89
CA SER A 230 -28.60 19.96 -13.02
C SER A 230 -29.72 19.00 -13.44
N ARG A 231 -29.73 17.77 -12.96
CA ARG A 231 -30.79 16.78 -13.26
C ARG A 231 -31.93 16.76 -12.24
N SER A 232 -31.72 17.28 -11.04
CA SER A 232 -32.78 17.38 -10.01
C SER A 232 -33.60 18.69 -10.13
N ALA A 233 -33.11 19.68 -10.85
CA ALA A 233 -33.77 20.99 -11.00
C ALA A 233 -34.63 21.14 -12.28
N ALA A 234 -34.75 20.12 -13.11
CA ALA A 234 -35.53 20.13 -14.33
C ALA A 234 -36.61 19.02 -14.30
N ALA A 235 -37.56 19.15 -13.36
CA ALA A 235 -38.89 18.57 -13.50
C ALA A 235 -39.85 19.73 -13.72
N PRO A 236 -40.40 19.90 -14.94
CA PRO A 236 -41.45 20.86 -15.12
C PRO A 236 -42.78 20.33 -14.57
N VAL A 237 -43.55 21.26 -14.04
CA VAL A 237 -44.98 21.18 -13.70
C VAL A 237 -45.80 20.73 -14.92
#